data_5fcf018a50afc4d0c1ffd73a008965ba
#
_entry.id   5fcf018a50afc4d0c1ffd73a008965ba
#
_cell.length_a   1.000
_cell.length_b   1.000
_cell.length_c   1.000
_cell.angle_alpha   90.00
_cell.angle_beta   90.00
_cell.angle_gamma   90.00
#
_symmetry.space_group_name_H-M   'P 1'
#
loop_
_entity.id
_entity.type
_entity.pdbx_description
1 polymer ?
#
loop_
_entity_poly.entity_id
_entity_poly.type
_entity_poly.pdbx_seq_one_letter_code
_entity_poly.pdbx_strand_id
1 'polypeptide(L)'
;MANKFESPFVFGVRVEGDTFTDRRIETDRLKANFTYGVNTILISPRRMGKTSLVDRVCSLVGSDDIRIARIDAFGTRSEADFINAFATAVVRATSSKWEEWMENAKVFLSRFVPKISFGMDPYNDFSVSFEYNASNNTTEEVLRLPELIAQEKGYRIVVCIDEFQQIGEYPDSLTFQKKLRGVWQLQSHVSYCLYGSKKHMMERMFQNSSYPFFRFGDLFYLGKISEADWTEFICQRFEVTGKHIPEQLAQSICRVTDRYSSYVQQLAWLVWLHTDDTATETDLQNAIDRLLDACEPLFIQQTEDMSSYQMNFLHAIANGVNTGFTQSAVLKKYQLGTAANITRLKKSLTEKDIITTVAPKTLAISDPILQMWLKRRVWREQ
;
A
#
# COMPACT_ATOMS: atom_id res chain seq x y z
N MET A 1 32.09 -8.91 -5.23
CA MET A 1 32.46 -7.82 -4.29
C MET A 1 31.20 -6.98 -4.11
N ALA A 2 30.65 -6.91 -2.89
CA ALA A 2 29.52 -6.05 -2.62
C ALA A 2 29.91 -4.60 -2.92
N ASN A 3 29.04 -3.86 -3.55
CA ASN A 3 29.27 -2.46 -3.89
C ASN A 3 29.40 -1.67 -2.57
N LYS A 4 30.52 -1.01 -2.34
CA LYS A 4 30.90 -0.37 -1.07
C LYS A 4 29.93 0.74 -0.62
N PHE A 5 28.94 1.06 -1.45
CA PHE A 5 27.94 2.12 -1.22
C PHE A 5 26.50 1.57 -1.09
N GLU A 6 26.27 0.25 -1.13
CA GLU A 6 24.94 -0.32 -0.99
C GLU A 6 24.61 -0.57 0.49
N SER A 7 23.51 0.03 0.95
CA SER A 7 22.97 -0.25 2.27
C SER A 7 22.46 -1.70 2.33
N PRO A 8 22.79 -2.47 3.39
CA PRO A 8 22.25 -3.83 3.53
C PRO A 8 20.75 -3.87 3.78
N PHE A 9 20.15 -2.74 4.16
CA PHE A 9 18.73 -2.57 4.44
C PHE A 9 18.16 -1.43 3.64
N VAL A 10 16.93 -1.59 3.12
CA VAL A 10 16.25 -0.62 2.25
C VAL A 10 14.89 -0.25 2.82
N PHE A 11 14.65 1.04 3.04
CA PHE A 11 13.38 1.58 3.52
C PHE A 11 13.10 2.95 2.88
N GLY A 12 11.82 3.38 2.88
CA GLY A 12 11.42 4.65 2.27
C GLY A 12 11.34 4.63 0.73
N VAL A 13 11.86 3.59 0.10
CA VAL A 13 11.83 3.35 -1.34
C VAL A 13 11.37 1.92 -1.64
N ARG A 14 11.19 1.59 -2.89
CA ARG A 14 10.86 0.23 -3.33
C ARG A 14 12.02 -0.72 -3.06
N VAL A 15 11.68 -1.92 -2.59
CA VAL A 15 12.67 -2.96 -2.27
C VAL A 15 12.74 -3.95 -3.43
N GLU A 16 13.95 -4.21 -3.92
CA GLU A 16 14.23 -5.07 -5.08
C GLU A 16 15.39 -6.04 -4.80
N GLY A 17 15.54 -7.05 -5.64
CA GLY A 17 16.68 -7.98 -5.60
C GLY A 17 16.85 -8.69 -4.26
N ASP A 18 18.09 -8.73 -3.77
CA ASP A 18 18.48 -9.43 -2.54
C ASP A 18 18.00 -8.76 -1.24
N THR A 19 17.52 -7.51 -1.32
CA THR A 19 16.93 -6.81 -0.18
C THR A 19 15.46 -7.15 0.03
N PHE A 20 14.85 -7.88 -0.91
CA PHE A 20 13.48 -8.40 -0.79
C PHE A 20 13.52 -9.76 -0.10
N THR A 21 12.84 -9.90 1.03
CA THR A 21 12.79 -11.15 1.78
C THR A 21 11.40 -11.77 1.77
N ASP A 22 11.37 -13.12 1.80
CA ASP A 22 10.18 -13.97 1.88
C ASP A 22 9.11 -13.66 0.81
N ARG A 23 7.86 -13.82 1.13
CA ARG A 23 6.69 -13.58 0.26
C ARG A 23 6.58 -14.59 -0.91
N ARG A 24 7.13 -15.80 -0.76
CA ARG A 24 7.06 -16.82 -1.83
C ARG A 24 5.62 -17.17 -2.17
N ILE A 25 4.80 -17.43 -1.15
CA ILE A 25 3.40 -17.85 -1.32
C ILE A 25 2.61 -16.73 -2.02
N GLU A 26 2.75 -15.49 -1.56
CA GLU A 26 2.06 -14.33 -2.15
C GLU A 26 2.58 -14.03 -3.56
N THR A 27 3.89 -14.17 -3.78
CA THR A 27 4.51 -14.00 -5.09
C THR A 27 3.97 -15.04 -6.09
N ASP A 28 3.93 -16.32 -5.73
CA ASP A 28 3.44 -17.40 -6.59
C ASP A 28 1.94 -17.22 -6.90
N ARG A 29 1.14 -16.82 -5.89
CA ARG A 29 -0.28 -16.53 -6.07
C ARG A 29 -0.52 -15.38 -7.04
N LEU A 30 0.16 -14.24 -6.85
CA LEU A 30 0.06 -13.09 -7.73
C LEU A 30 0.55 -13.41 -9.13
N LYS A 31 1.68 -14.14 -9.25
CA LYS A 31 2.22 -14.60 -10.52
C LYS A 31 1.19 -15.45 -11.29
N ALA A 32 0.56 -16.40 -10.62
CA ALA A 32 -0.50 -17.22 -11.22
C ALA A 32 -1.68 -16.35 -11.65
N ASN A 33 -2.16 -15.44 -10.80
CA ASN A 33 -3.28 -14.56 -11.13
C ASN A 33 -2.97 -13.69 -12.36
N PHE A 34 -1.78 -13.10 -12.45
CA PHE A 34 -1.37 -12.27 -13.59
C PHE A 34 -1.25 -13.09 -14.87
N THR A 35 -0.62 -14.28 -14.77
CA THR A 35 -0.44 -15.17 -15.92
C THR A 35 -1.78 -15.67 -16.50
N TYR A 36 -2.73 -16.01 -15.63
CA TYR A 36 -4.00 -16.58 -16.05
C TYR A 36 -5.15 -15.57 -16.17
N GLY A 37 -4.87 -14.27 -15.99
CA GLY A 37 -5.86 -13.20 -16.17
C GLY A 37 -6.91 -13.13 -15.06
N VAL A 38 -6.53 -13.46 -13.82
CA VAL A 38 -7.42 -13.38 -12.65
C VAL A 38 -7.31 -12.00 -12.02
N ASN A 39 -8.43 -11.29 -11.89
CA ASN A 39 -8.47 -10.04 -11.15
C ASN A 39 -8.07 -10.28 -9.69
N THR A 40 -7.26 -9.40 -9.15
CA THR A 40 -6.69 -9.53 -7.80
C THR A 40 -6.97 -8.30 -6.96
N ILE A 41 -7.36 -8.52 -5.71
CA ILE A 41 -7.52 -7.46 -4.71
C ILE A 41 -6.55 -7.76 -3.56
N LEU A 42 -5.57 -6.88 -3.36
CA LEU A 42 -4.58 -7.01 -2.31
C LEU A 42 -4.76 -5.93 -1.25
N ILE A 43 -5.14 -6.34 -0.05
CA ILE A 43 -5.36 -5.44 1.09
C ILE A 43 -4.24 -5.60 2.09
N SER A 44 -3.61 -4.48 2.47
CA SER A 44 -2.53 -4.49 3.45
C SER A 44 -2.41 -3.14 4.14
N PRO A 45 -2.14 -3.09 5.43
CA PRO A 45 -1.75 -1.85 6.10
C PRO A 45 -0.56 -1.18 5.40
N ARG A 46 -0.34 0.08 5.68
CA ARG A 46 0.88 0.79 5.24
C ARG A 46 2.13 0.09 5.75
N ARG A 47 3.26 0.25 5.05
CA ARG A 47 4.59 -0.23 5.46
C ARG A 47 4.78 -1.76 5.50
N MET A 48 3.87 -2.53 4.87
CA MET A 48 3.94 -4.00 4.80
C MET A 48 4.65 -4.54 3.56
N GLY A 49 5.13 -3.66 2.65
CA GLY A 49 5.82 -4.08 1.43
C GLY A 49 4.90 -4.46 0.26
N LYS A 50 3.64 -4.00 0.28
CA LYS A 50 2.63 -4.26 -0.76
C LYS A 50 3.11 -3.89 -2.15
N THR A 51 3.56 -2.65 -2.34
CA THR A 51 4.01 -2.12 -3.64
C THR A 51 5.25 -2.88 -4.13
N SER A 52 6.22 -3.16 -3.24
CA SER A 52 7.42 -3.96 -3.58
C SER A 52 7.07 -5.38 -4.02
N LEU A 53 6.07 -6.02 -3.39
CA LEU A 53 5.60 -7.34 -3.81
C LEU A 53 4.98 -7.30 -5.21
N VAL A 54 4.09 -6.35 -5.48
CA VAL A 54 3.45 -6.19 -6.79
C VAL A 54 4.51 -5.88 -7.86
N ASP A 55 5.45 -4.98 -7.58
CA ASP A 55 6.53 -4.62 -8.50
C ASP A 55 7.44 -5.81 -8.82
N ARG A 56 7.79 -6.63 -7.81
CA ARG A 56 8.55 -7.87 -8.02
C ARG A 56 7.81 -8.83 -8.95
N VAL A 57 6.51 -9.05 -8.72
CA VAL A 57 5.72 -9.94 -9.58
C VAL A 57 5.59 -9.37 -10.98
N CYS A 58 5.39 -8.07 -11.12
CA CYS A 58 5.37 -7.40 -12.42
C CYS A 58 6.66 -7.63 -13.21
N SER A 59 7.81 -7.57 -12.55
CA SER A 59 9.12 -7.81 -13.17
C SER A 59 9.32 -9.28 -13.57
N LEU A 60 8.71 -10.23 -12.84
CA LEU A 60 8.78 -11.67 -13.13
C LEU A 60 7.84 -12.12 -14.26
N VAL A 61 6.72 -11.42 -14.44
CA VAL A 61 5.65 -11.81 -15.39
C VAL A 61 5.67 -10.97 -16.66
N GLY A 62 6.14 -9.71 -16.57
CA GLY A 62 6.21 -8.80 -17.70
C GLY A 62 7.03 -9.37 -18.85
N SER A 63 6.43 -9.46 -20.04
CA SER A 63 7.00 -10.07 -21.24
C SER A 63 6.34 -9.49 -22.48
N ASP A 64 6.70 -10.00 -23.65
CA ASP A 64 6.02 -9.62 -24.89
C ASP A 64 4.57 -10.11 -24.95
N ASP A 65 4.24 -11.19 -24.23
CA ASP A 65 2.89 -11.76 -24.16
C ASP A 65 2.05 -11.13 -23.02
N ILE A 66 2.68 -10.49 -22.04
CA ILE A 66 1.99 -9.88 -20.89
C ILE A 66 2.56 -8.50 -20.64
N ARG A 67 1.81 -7.46 -20.92
CA ARG A 67 2.15 -6.07 -20.68
C ARG A 67 1.61 -5.61 -19.34
N ILE A 68 2.40 -4.79 -18.63
CA ILE A 68 2.06 -4.32 -17.27
C ILE A 68 1.84 -2.81 -17.30
N ALA A 69 0.61 -2.38 -17.06
CA ALA A 69 0.29 -0.97 -16.84
C ALA A 69 0.22 -0.68 -15.34
N ARG A 70 0.87 0.39 -14.87
CA ARG A 70 0.94 0.76 -13.44
C ARG A 70 0.37 2.15 -13.23
N ILE A 71 -0.50 2.28 -12.25
CA ILE A 71 -1.17 3.52 -11.88
C ILE A 71 -1.04 3.69 -10.37
N ASP A 72 -0.68 4.88 -9.95
CA ASP A 72 -0.84 5.32 -8.56
C ASP A 72 -2.05 6.25 -8.48
N ALA A 73 -3.12 5.78 -7.84
CA ALA A 73 -4.34 6.55 -7.70
C ALA A 73 -4.25 7.62 -6.59
N PHE A 74 -3.18 7.62 -5.77
CA PHE A 74 -3.05 8.55 -4.64
C PHE A 74 -3.12 10.03 -5.06
N GLY A 75 -2.52 10.38 -6.19
CA GLY A 75 -2.51 11.74 -6.72
C GLY A 75 -3.81 12.18 -7.41
N THR A 76 -4.77 11.28 -7.64
CA THR A 76 -6.00 11.57 -8.36
C THR A 76 -7.11 12.07 -7.44
N ARG A 77 -7.85 13.08 -7.88
CA ARG A 77 -8.91 13.75 -7.09
C ARG A 77 -10.29 13.64 -7.72
N SER A 78 -10.35 13.21 -8.98
CA SER A 78 -11.57 13.14 -9.78
C SER A 78 -11.58 11.96 -10.75
N GLU A 79 -12.77 11.65 -11.30
CA GLU A 79 -12.91 10.70 -12.41
C GLU A 79 -12.00 11.07 -13.58
N ALA A 80 -11.92 12.36 -13.93
CA ALA A 80 -11.09 12.83 -15.03
C ALA A 80 -9.58 12.59 -14.79
N ASP A 81 -9.08 12.88 -13.58
CA ASP A 81 -7.68 12.62 -13.23
C ASP A 81 -7.35 11.13 -13.35
N PHE A 82 -8.25 10.28 -12.83
CA PHE A 82 -8.06 8.83 -12.89
C PHE A 82 -8.04 8.33 -14.33
N ILE A 83 -8.98 8.76 -15.16
CA ILE A 83 -9.08 8.35 -16.57
C ILE A 83 -7.85 8.77 -17.37
N ASN A 84 -7.33 9.98 -17.14
CA ASN A 84 -6.08 10.44 -17.76
C ASN A 84 -4.87 9.61 -17.31
N ALA A 85 -4.74 9.34 -16.01
CA ALA A 85 -3.68 8.49 -15.48
C ALA A 85 -3.78 7.05 -16.01
N PHE A 86 -5.00 6.50 -16.07
CA PHE A 86 -5.28 5.17 -16.61
C PHE A 86 -4.88 5.04 -18.07
N ALA A 87 -5.32 5.95 -18.91
CA ALA A 87 -4.97 5.94 -20.33
C ALA A 87 -3.46 6.10 -20.54
N THR A 88 -2.83 7.04 -19.83
CA THR A 88 -1.38 7.26 -19.89
C THR A 88 -0.61 5.98 -19.54
N ALA A 89 -1.00 5.30 -18.47
CA ALA A 89 -0.34 4.07 -18.04
C ALA A 89 -0.51 2.92 -19.04
N VAL A 90 -1.74 2.74 -19.59
CA VAL A 90 -2.03 1.71 -20.59
C VAL A 90 -1.22 1.96 -21.86
N VAL A 91 -1.27 3.17 -22.37
CA VAL A 91 -0.54 3.57 -23.57
C VAL A 91 0.97 3.35 -23.39
N ARG A 92 1.55 3.77 -22.25
CA ARG A 92 2.96 3.56 -21.94
C ARG A 92 3.34 2.08 -21.89
N ALA A 93 2.53 1.25 -21.28
CA ALA A 93 2.79 -0.19 -21.16
C ALA A 93 2.78 -0.93 -22.48
N THR A 94 2.05 -0.41 -23.46
CA THR A 94 1.83 -1.05 -24.76
C THR A 94 2.73 -0.53 -25.88
N SER A 95 3.57 0.47 -25.59
CA SER A 95 4.48 1.13 -26.55
C SER A 95 5.90 0.63 -26.38
N SER A 96 6.53 0.09 -27.43
CA SER A 96 7.92 -0.39 -27.38
C SER A 96 8.95 0.64 -27.88
N LYS A 97 8.55 1.60 -28.73
CA LYS A 97 9.39 2.70 -29.23
C LYS A 97 8.50 3.94 -29.39
N TRP A 98 8.73 4.93 -28.54
CA TRP A 98 7.89 6.12 -28.42
C TRP A 98 7.78 6.95 -29.71
N GLU A 99 8.87 7.18 -30.43
CA GLU A 99 8.90 8.06 -31.59
C GLU A 99 8.17 7.47 -32.82
N GLU A 100 8.34 6.18 -33.10
CA GLU A 100 7.60 5.47 -34.15
C GLU A 100 6.13 5.27 -33.78
N TRP A 101 5.86 5.20 -32.48
CA TRP A 101 4.54 4.91 -31.96
C TRP A 101 3.62 6.15 -31.95
N MET A 102 4.18 7.37 -31.70
CA MET A 102 3.37 8.59 -31.56
C MET A 102 2.51 8.89 -32.80
N GLU A 103 3.02 8.70 -34.01
CA GLU A 103 2.23 8.89 -35.23
C GLU A 103 1.20 7.76 -35.44
N ASN A 104 1.62 6.52 -35.28
CA ASN A 104 0.75 5.37 -35.46
C ASN A 104 -0.29 5.22 -34.34
N ALA A 105 0.07 5.51 -33.10
CA ALA A 105 -0.84 5.43 -31.96
C ALA A 105 -1.90 6.54 -31.98
N LYS A 106 -1.55 7.74 -32.42
CA LYS A 106 -2.52 8.81 -32.57
C LYS A 106 -3.60 8.41 -33.59
N VAL A 107 -3.20 7.81 -34.70
CA VAL A 107 -4.11 7.29 -35.72
C VAL A 107 -4.89 6.08 -35.19
N PHE A 108 -4.23 5.17 -34.46
CA PHE A 108 -4.85 3.98 -33.89
C PHE A 108 -5.85 4.35 -32.80
N LEU A 109 -5.42 5.15 -31.81
CA LEU A 109 -6.26 5.53 -30.67
C LEU A 109 -7.40 6.47 -31.06
N SER A 110 -7.22 7.34 -32.07
CA SER A 110 -8.29 8.21 -32.56
C SER A 110 -9.45 7.45 -33.20
N ARG A 111 -9.24 6.18 -33.61
CA ARG A 111 -10.32 5.30 -34.04
C ARG A 111 -11.26 4.90 -32.91
N PHE A 112 -10.73 4.81 -31.69
CA PHE A 112 -11.44 4.36 -30.50
C PHE A 112 -11.83 5.52 -29.58
N VAL A 113 -10.99 6.56 -29.53
CA VAL A 113 -11.20 7.75 -28.70
C VAL A 113 -10.91 9.01 -29.55
N PRO A 114 -11.91 9.53 -30.27
CA PRO A 114 -11.70 10.60 -31.25
C PRO A 114 -11.08 11.89 -30.72
N LYS A 115 -11.20 12.17 -29.42
CA LYS A 115 -10.72 13.40 -28.79
C LYS A 115 -9.53 13.18 -27.86
N ILE A 116 -8.58 12.36 -28.28
CA ILE A 116 -7.33 12.12 -27.57
C ILE A 116 -6.28 13.18 -27.93
N SER A 117 -5.62 13.73 -26.95
CA SER A 117 -4.45 14.62 -27.12
C SER A 117 -3.26 14.09 -26.35
N PHE A 118 -2.07 14.32 -26.90
CA PHE A 118 -0.79 13.91 -26.33
C PHE A 118 -0.01 15.16 -25.97
N GLY A 119 0.49 15.22 -24.74
CA GLY A 119 1.34 16.29 -24.23
C GLY A 119 2.69 15.75 -23.76
N MET A 120 3.66 16.63 -23.61
CA MET A 120 4.91 16.35 -22.93
C MET A 120 4.71 16.59 -21.43
N ASP A 121 5.09 15.61 -20.60
CA ASP A 121 5.09 15.73 -19.15
C ASP A 121 6.55 15.72 -18.69
N PRO A 122 7.05 16.79 -18.00
CA PRO A 122 8.44 16.85 -17.54
C PRO A 122 8.84 15.71 -16.59
N TYR A 123 7.88 15.06 -15.96
CA TYR A 123 8.11 13.97 -14.99
C TYR A 123 7.86 12.58 -15.56
N ASN A 124 7.14 12.50 -16.69
CA ASN A 124 6.64 11.23 -17.22
C ASN A 124 6.89 11.05 -18.72
N ASP A 125 7.81 11.77 -19.35
CA ASP A 125 8.11 11.81 -20.79
C ASP A 125 6.91 12.22 -21.65
N PHE A 126 5.68 11.79 -21.31
CA PHE A 126 4.46 12.20 -21.98
C PHE A 126 3.22 12.05 -21.09
N SER A 127 2.17 12.75 -21.47
CA SER A 127 0.82 12.61 -20.89
C SER A 127 -0.22 12.38 -21.99
N VAL A 128 -1.24 11.61 -21.67
CA VAL A 128 -2.43 11.47 -22.51
C VAL A 128 -3.55 12.22 -21.82
N SER A 129 -4.21 13.10 -22.53
CA SER A 129 -5.38 13.81 -22.04
C SER A 129 -6.54 13.71 -23.02
N PHE A 130 -7.74 13.83 -22.49
CA PHE A 130 -8.97 13.77 -23.26
C PHE A 130 -9.76 15.06 -23.04
N GLU A 131 -10.40 15.59 -24.06
CA GLU A 131 -11.46 16.58 -23.84
C GLU A 131 -12.59 15.88 -23.08
N TYR A 132 -12.60 16.10 -21.77
CA TYR A 132 -13.64 15.57 -20.89
C TYR A 132 -14.95 16.31 -21.20
N ASN A 133 -15.78 15.71 -22.05
CA ASN A 133 -17.19 16.07 -22.13
C ASN A 133 -17.93 15.14 -21.16
N ALA A 134 -18.78 15.72 -20.31
CA ALA A 134 -19.64 15.00 -19.37
C ALA A 134 -20.61 14.00 -20.02
N SER A 135 -20.56 13.80 -21.32
CA SER A 135 -21.24 12.71 -22.02
C SER A 135 -20.55 11.38 -21.66
N ASN A 136 -21.30 10.45 -21.10
CA ASN A 136 -20.85 9.15 -20.56
C ASN A 136 -19.98 8.29 -21.51
N ASN A 137 -19.94 8.59 -22.80
CA ASN A 137 -19.27 7.76 -23.80
C ASN A 137 -17.74 7.83 -23.71
N THR A 138 -17.14 9.00 -23.44
CA THR A 138 -15.68 9.16 -23.46
C THR A 138 -15.00 8.34 -22.33
N THR A 139 -15.57 8.32 -21.14
CA THR A 139 -15.03 7.52 -20.03
C THR A 139 -15.02 6.03 -20.35
N GLU A 140 -16.14 5.50 -20.86
CA GLU A 140 -16.24 4.08 -21.20
C GLU A 140 -15.33 3.68 -22.36
N GLU A 141 -15.17 4.54 -23.36
CA GLU A 141 -14.26 4.33 -24.50
C GLU A 141 -12.82 4.19 -24.01
N VAL A 142 -12.38 5.09 -23.11
CA VAL A 142 -11.04 5.03 -22.52
C VAL A 142 -10.86 3.78 -21.66
N LEU A 143 -11.86 3.40 -20.88
CA LEU A 143 -11.80 2.19 -20.05
C LEU A 143 -11.76 0.90 -20.88
N ARG A 144 -12.28 0.90 -22.12
CA ARG A 144 -12.19 -0.22 -23.07
C ARG A 144 -10.85 -0.29 -23.79
N LEU A 145 -10.08 0.79 -23.81
CA LEU A 145 -8.83 0.90 -24.55
C LEU A 145 -7.85 -0.26 -24.32
N PRO A 146 -7.55 -0.71 -23.08
CA PRO A 146 -6.62 -1.82 -22.89
C PRO A 146 -7.11 -3.13 -23.53
N GLU A 147 -8.39 -3.45 -23.49
CA GLU A 147 -8.95 -4.64 -24.12
C GLU A 147 -8.80 -4.59 -25.64
N LEU A 148 -9.10 -3.44 -26.25
CA LEU A 148 -8.99 -3.25 -27.71
C LEU A 148 -7.54 -3.39 -28.18
N ILE A 149 -6.60 -2.80 -27.45
CA ILE A 149 -5.16 -2.92 -27.73
C ILE A 149 -4.70 -4.37 -27.58
N ALA A 150 -5.10 -5.03 -26.49
CA ALA A 150 -4.70 -6.41 -26.20
C ALA A 150 -5.22 -7.38 -27.29
N GLN A 151 -6.47 -7.24 -27.71
CA GLN A 151 -7.07 -8.04 -28.78
C GLN A 151 -6.36 -7.84 -30.13
N GLU A 152 -6.08 -6.60 -30.51
CA GLU A 152 -5.42 -6.31 -31.79
C GLU A 152 -3.96 -6.79 -31.83
N LYS A 153 -3.26 -6.68 -30.69
CA LYS A 153 -1.85 -7.04 -30.59
C LYS A 153 -1.60 -8.50 -30.20
N GLY A 154 -2.62 -9.23 -29.76
CA GLY A 154 -2.53 -10.66 -29.43
C GLY A 154 -1.80 -10.95 -28.11
N TYR A 155 -1.78 -10.01 -27.14
CA TYR A 155 -1.18 -10.19 -25.82
C TYR A 155 -2.19 -9.90 -24.69
N ARG A 156 -1.78 -10.11 -23.44
CA ARG A 156 -2.55 -9.75 -22.25
C ARG A 156 -2.02 -8.46 -21.63
N ILE A 157 -2.91 -7.73 -20.93
CA ILE A 157 -2.53 -6.56 -20.14
C ILE A 157 -2.94 -6.79 -18.69
N VAL A 158 -2.01 -6.58 -17.77
CA VAL A 158 -2.28 -6.51 -16.33
C VAL A 158 -2.21 -5.05 -15.91
N VAL A 159 -3.32 -4.53 -15.40
CA VAL A 159 -3.41 -3.15 -14.90
C VAL A 159 -3.31 -3.17 -13.38
N CYS A 160 -2.19 -2.69 -12.85
CA CYS A 160 -1.90 -2.60 -11.43
C CYS A 160 -2.22 -1.19 -10.92
N ILE A 161 -3.13 -1.06 -9.96
CA ILE A 161 -3.57 0.24 -9.43
C ILE A 161 -3.29 0.30 -7.94
N ASP A 162 -2.28 1.10 -7.56
CA ASP A 162 -1.96 1.37 -6.15
C ASP A 162 -2.92 2.40 -5.55
N GLU A 163 -3.13 2.32 -4.24
CA GLU A 163 -4.01 3.16 -3.44
C GLU A 163 -5.44 3.29 -4.04
N PHE A 164 -5.94 2.15 -4.58
CA PHE A 164 -7.22 2.10 -5.29
C PHE A 164 -8.40 2.64 -4.49
N GLN A 165 -8.37 2.58 -3.15
CA GLN A 165 -9.43 3.15 -2.33
C GLN A 165 -9.61 4.67 -2.52
N GLN A 166 -8.63 5.37 -3.13
CA GLN A 166 -8.73 6.80 -3.40
C GLN A 166 -9.94 7.14 -4.27
N ILE A 167 -10.34 6.25 -5.19
CA ILE A 167 -11.56 6.46 -5.98
C ILE A 167 -12.84 6.53 -5.13
N GLY A 168 -12.79 6.01 -3.91
CA GLY A 168 -13.89 6.09 -2.94
C GLY A 168 -14.10 7.47 -2.34
N GLU A 169 -13.15 8.38 -2.52
CA GLU A 169 -13.18 9.76 -2.04
C GLU A 169 -13.64 10.76 -3.12
N TYR A 170 -13.83 10.33 -4.37
CA TYR A 170 -14.28 11.20 -5.45
C TYR A 170 -15.73 11.66 -5.28
N PRO A 171 -16.08 12.86 -5.78
CA PRO A 171 -17.47 13.21 -6.01
C PRO A 171 -18.14 12.13 -6.87
N ASP A 172 -19.34 11.70 -6.51
CA ASP A 172 -20.08 10.64 -7.22
C ASP A 172 -19.35 9.29 -7.34
N SER A 173 -18.50 8.97 -6.36
CA SER A 173 -17.68 7.76 -6.29
C SER A 173 -18.42 6.47 -6.66
N LEU A 174 -19.65 6.27 -6.18
CA LEU A 174 -20.42 5.05 -6.48
C LEU A 174 -20.79 4.95 -7.95
N THR A 175 -21.15 6.05 -8.60
CA THR A 175 -21.45 6.08 -10.03
C THR A 175 -20.20 5.75 -10.84
N PHE A 176 -19.07 6.32 -10.49
CA PHE A 176 -17.79 6.00 -11.13
C PHE A 176 -17.39 4.54 -10.93
N GLN A 177 -17.52 4.00 -9.72
CA GLN A 177 -17.27 2.57 -9.47
C GLN A 177 -18.17 1.65 -10.30
N LYS A 178 -19.43 2.00 -10.52
CA LYS A 178 -20.34 1.25 -11.40
C LYS A 178 -19.87 1.27 -12.85
N LYS A 179 -19.40 2.42 -13.37
CA LYS A 179 -18.83 2.55 -14.71
C LYS A 179 -17.60 1.64 -14.87
N LEU A 180 -16.63 1.74 -13.93
CA LEU A 180 -15.44 0.89 -13.92
C LEU A 180 -15.82 -0.59 -13.94
N ARG A 181 -16.68 -1.02 -13.02
CA ARG A 181 -17.12 -2.41 -12.91
C ARG A 181 -17.82 -2.89 -14.17
N GLY A 182 -18.70 -2.06 -14.74
CA GLY A 182 -19.48 -2.37 -15.95
C GLY A 182 -18.59 -2.67 -17.15
N VAL A 183 -17.52 -1.90 -17.33
CA VAL A 183 -16.56 -2.08 -18.41
C VAL A 183 -15.59 -3.23 -18.13
N TRP A 184 -14.95 -3.24 -16.97
CA TRP A 184 -13.86 -4.16 -16.66
C TRP A 184 -14.29 -5.63 -16.58
N GLN A 185 -15.52 -5.91 -16.14
CA GLN A 185 -16.02 -7.29 -16.07
C GLN A 185 -16.25 -7.94 -17.46
N LEU A 186 -16.29 -7.15 -18.54
CA LEU A 186 -16.50 -7.63 -19.90
C LEU A 186 -15.17 -7.89 -20.63
N GLN A 187 -14.05 -7.57 -20.02
CA GLN A 187 -12.73 -7.73 -20.62
C GLN A 187 -12.20 -9.14 -20.38
N SER A 188 -11.61 -9.73 -21.39
CA SER A 188 -11.08 -11.10 -21.39
C SER A 188 -9.55 -11.18 -21.57
N HIS A 189 -8.93 -10.11 -22.10
CA HIS A 189 -7.49 -10.00 -22.29
C HIS A 189 -6.84 -9.09 -21.27
N VAL A 190 -7.63 -8.45 -20.41
CA VAL A 190 -7.16 -7.54 -19.36
C VAL A 190 -7.52 -8.10 -17.98
N SER A 191 -6.57 -8.03 -17.06
CA SER A 191 -6.82 -8.29 -15.64
C SER A 191 -6.35 -7.14 -14.79
N TYR A 192 -6.92 -7.01 -13.61
CA TYR A 192 -6.70 -5.90 -12.69
C TYR A 192 -6.11 -6.39 -11.38
N CYS A 193 -5.03 -5.73 -10.93
CA CYS A 193 -4.50 -5.85 -9.59
C CYS A 193 -4.78 -4.56 -8.82
N LEU A 194 -5.82 -4.60 -7.98
CA LEU A 194 -6.29 -3.44 -7.20
C LEU A 194 -5.78 -3.58 -5.78
N TYR A 195 -4.93 -2.65 -5.35
CA TYR A 195 -4.33 -2.74 -4.03
C TYR A 195 -4.34 -1.39 -3.31
N GLY A 196 -4.35 -1.45 -1.98
CA GLY A 196 -4.45 -0.25 -1.17
C GLY A 196 -4.13 -0.45 0.30
N SER A 197 -3.87 0.66 0.98
CA SER A 197 -3.42 0.67 2.37
C SER A 197 -4.54 0.94 3.39
N LYS A 198 -5.60 1.63 3.03
CA LYS A 198 -6.74 1.92 3.91
C LYS A 198 -7.68 0.70 3.99
N LYS A 199 -7.34 -0.24 4.90
CA LYS A 199 -8.02 -1.52 5.05
C LYS A 199 -9.53 -1.39 5.09
N HIS A 200 -10.08 -0.52 5.95
CA HIS A 200 -11.52 -0.35 6.13
C HIS A 200 -12.23 0.13 4.86
N MET A 201 -11.58 0.96 4.03
CA MET A 201 -12.14 1.42 2.76
C MET A 201 -12.13 0.30 1.71
N MET A 202 -11.01 -0.41 1.58
CA MET A 202 -10.88 -1.56 0.69
C MET A 202 -11.91 -2.65 1.04
N GLU A 203 -12.04 -3.03 2.32
CA GLU A 203 -13.04 -4.01 2.76
C GLU A 203 -14.46 -3.55 2.41
N ARG A 204 -14.79 -2.27 2.64
CA ARG A 204 -16.09 -1.72 2.26
C ARG A 204 -16.37 -1.85 0.77
N MET A 205 -15.39 -1.58 -0.09
CA MET A 205 -15.55 -1.63 -1.54
C MET A 205 -15.69 -3.05 -2.09
N PHE A 206 -14.93 -4.01 -1.53
CA PHE A 206 -14.81 -5.36 -2.11
C PHE A 206 -15.57 -6.46 -1.37
N GLN A 207 -15.93 -6.26 -0.11
CA GLN A 207 -16.64 -7.26 0.71
C GLN A 207 -18.11 -6.90 1.00
N ASN A 208 -18.50 -5.64 0.83
CA ASN A 208 -19.89 -5.25 1.04
C ASN A 208 -20.69 -5.44 -0.25
N SER A 209 -21.74 -6.24 -0.18
CA SER A 209 -22.62 -6.57 -1.32
C SER A 209 -23.34 -5.37 -1.94
N SER A 210 -23.41 -4.24 -1.22
CA SER A 210 -24.00 -3.00 -1.75
C SER A 210 -23.04 -2.20 -2.65
N TYR A 211 -21.77 -2.62 -2.76
CA TYR A 211 -20.77 -1.92 -3.56
C TYR A 211 -20.52 -2.61 -4.91
N PRO A 212 -20.21 -1.85 -5.97
CA PRO A 212 -20.05 -2.39 -7.32
C PRO A 212 -18.95 -3.45 -7.43
N PHE A 213 -17.85 -3.32 -6.68
CA PHE A 213 -16.72 -4.23 -6.73
C PHE A 213 -16.87 -5.48 -5.84
N PHE A 214 -18.04 -5.72 -5.25
CA PHE A 214 -18.27 -6.94 -4.49
C PHE A 214 -17.93 -8.18 -5.32
N ARG A 215 -17.03 -9.03 -4.79
CA ARG A 215 -16.53 -10.26 -5.45
C ARG A 215 -15.96 -10.03 -6.86
N PHE A 216 -15.19 -8.96 -7.04
CA PHE A 216 -14.59 -8.66 -8.35
C PHE A 216 -13.47 -9.61 -8.76
N GLY A 217 -12.76 -10.22 -7.84
CA GLY A 217 -11.63 -11.10 -8.12
C GLY A 217 -11.14 -11.83 -6.89
N ASP A 218 -9.94 -12.37 -6.98
CA ASP A 218 -9.23 -13.05 -5.89
C ASP A 218 -8.77 -12.04 -4.85
N LEU A 219 -9.40 -12.04 -3.68
CA LEU A 219 -9.12 -11.14 -2.58
C LEU A 219 -8.24 -11.83 -1.55
N PHE A 220 -7.11 -11.21 -1.21
CA PHE A 220 -6.29 -11.67 -0.10
C PHE A 220 -5.64 -10.51 0.67
N TYR A 221 -5.28 -10.81 1.91
CA TYR A 221 -4.61 -9.89 2.80
C TYR A 221 -3.12 -10.19 2.83
N LEU A 222 -2.30 -9.17 2.66
CA LEU A 222 -0.87 -9.31 2.87
C LEU A 222 -0.60 -9.30 4.38
N GLY A 223 -0.26 -10.47 4.91
CA GLY A 223 0.10 -10.64 6.31
C GLY A 223 1.50 -10.11 6.65
N LYS A 224 1.89 -10.21 7.91
CA LYS A 224 3.26 -9.94 8.36
C LYS A 224 4.18 -11.09 7.97
N ILE A 225 5.41 -10.80 7.58
CA ILE A 225 6.49 -11.79 7.45
C ILE A 225 6.74 -12.41 8.82
N SER A 226 7.10 -13.68 8.86
CA SER A 226 7.34 -14.40 10.12
C SER A 226 8.55 -13.81 10.89
N GLU A 227 8.58 -14.00 12.21
CA GLU A 227 9.75 -13.58 13.00
C GLU A 227 10.99 -14.37 12.59
N ALA A 228 10.83 -15.65 12.22
CA ALA A 228 11.94 -16.50 11.79
C ALA A 228 12.56 -16.00 10.47
N ASP A 229 11.74 -15.74 9.45
CA ASP A 229 12.23 -15.27 8.15
C ASP A 229 12.90 -13.89 8.27
N TRP A 230 12.32 -12.98 9.09
CA TRP A 230 12.95 -11.70 9.36
C TRP A 230 14.28 -11.84 10.12
N THR A 231 14.35 -12.72 11.11
CA THR A 231 15.56 -12.94 11.91
C THR A 231 16.69 -13.46 11.02
N GLU A 232 16.39 -14.48 10.21
CA GLU A 232 17.34 -15.02 9.24
C GLU A 232 17.83 -13.94 8.27
N PHE A 233 16.91 -13.17 7.68
CA PHE A 233 17.24 -12.08 6.77
C PHE A 233 18.15 -11.03 7.43
N ILE A 234 17.82 -10.57 8.64
CA ILE A 234 18.60 -9.55 9.35
C ILE A 234 20.02 -10.07 9.60
N CYS A 235 20.18 -11.30 10.12
CA CYS A 235 21.48 -11.89 10.37
C CYS A 235 22.32 -11.98 9.08
N GLN A 236 21.75 -12.51 8.00
CA GLN A 236 22.43 -12.61 6.70
C GLN A 236 22.88 -11.24 6.18
N ARG A 237 22.06 -10.19 6.34
CA ARG A 237 22.40 -8.84 5.86
C ARG A 237 23.53 -8.19 6.68
N PHE A 238 23.64 -8.50 7.96
CA PHE A 238 24.80 -8.10 8.78
C PHE A 238 26.07 -8.83 8.31
N GLU A 239 26.00 -10.14 8.12
CA GLU A 239 27.15 -10.98 7.71
C GLU A 239 27.71 -10.58 6.35
N VAL A 240 26.87 -10.28 5.36
CA VAL A 240 27.31 -9.83 4.02
C VAL A 240 28.17 -8.57 4.10
N THR A 241 28.00 -7.75 5.13
CA THR A 241 28.78 -6.53 5.34
C THR A 241 29.93 -6.70 6.32
N GLY A 242 30.20 -7.92 6.80
CA GLY A 242 31.27 -8.24 7.73
C GLY A 242 30.97 -7.89 9.18
N LYS A 243 29.70 -7.59 9.50
CA LYS A 243 29.23 -7.35 10.86
C LYS A 243 28.42 -8.55 11.37
N HIS A 244 28.23 -8.60 12.67
CA HIS A 244 27.44 -9.66 13.31
C HIS A 244 26.31 -9.07 14.15
N ILE A 245 25.16 -9.74 14.20
CA ILE A 245 24.06 -9.46 15.13
C ILE A 245 23.61 -10.77 15.79
N PRO A 246 23.55 -10.82 17.13
CA PRO A 246 22.99 -11.97 17.82
C PRO A 246 21.52 -12.19 17.42
N GLU A 247 21.14 -13.46 17.21
CA GLU A 247 19.78 -13.84 16.80
C GLU A 247 18.72 -13.26 17.73
N GLN A 248 18.93 -13.26 19.03
CA GLN A 248 18.02 -12.69 20.01
C GLN A 248 17.79 -11.18 19.80
N LEU A 249 18.82 -10.47 19.37
CA LEU A 249 18.73 -9.04 19.09
C LEU A 249 17.97 -8.78 17.79
N ALA A 250 18.19 -9.60 16.76
CA ALA A 250 17.41 -9.58 15.52
C ALA A 250 15.92 -9.87 15.77
N GLN A 251 15.59 -10.84 16.63
CA GLN A 251 14.24 -11.09 17.11
C GLN A 251 13.64 -9.91 17.85
N SER A 252 14.44 -9.20 18.66
CA SER A 252 13.99 -8.00 19.36
C SER A 252 13.62 -6.87 18.39
N ILE A 253 14.37 -6.68 17.29
CA ILE A 253 13.99 -5.77 16.19
C ILE A 253 12.61 -6.12 15.66
N CYS A 254 12.35 -7.41 15.38
CA CYS A 254 11.06 -7.87 14.88
C CYS A 254 9.90 -7.59 15.83
N ARG A 255 10.10 -7.80 17.12
CA ARG A 255 9.08 -7.57 18.16
C ARG A 255 8.80 -6.09 18.37
N VAL A 256 9.82 -5.27 18.46
CA VAL A 256 9.71 -3.80 18.62
C VAL A 256 8.91 -3.18 17.47
N THR A 257 9.18 -3.62 16.26
CA THR A 257 8.53 -3.10 15.04
C THR A 257 7.21 -3.82 14.73
N ASP A 258 6.80 -4.79 15.54
CA ASP A 258 5.66 -5.66 15.30
C ASP A 258 5.67 -6.23 13.86
N ARG A 259 6.87 -6.47 13.31
CA ARG A 259 7.13 -7.00 11.97
C ARG A 259 6.54 -6.19 10.81
N TYR A 260 6.36 -4.87 10.99
CA TYR A 260 6.06 -3.98 9.89
C TYR A 260 7.30 -3.81 9.01
N SER A 261 7.25 -4.30 7.78
CA SER A 261 8.42 -4.49 6.91
C SER A 261 9.32 -3.26 6.78
N SER A 262 8.73 -2.09 6.59
CA SER A 262 9.51 -0.83 6.49
C SER A 262 10.21 -0.49 7.81
N TYR A 263 9.57 -0.73 8.95
CA TYR A 263 10.17 -0.46 10.25
C TYR A 263 11.23 -1.50 10.64
N VAL A 264 11.04 -2.78 10.26
CA VAL A 264 12.09 -3.80 10.45
C VAL A 264 13.34 -3.39 9.71
N GLN A 265 13.22 -3.03 8.44
CA GLN A 265 14.34 -2.58 7.61
C GLN A 265 14.99 -1.32 8.18
N GLN A 266 14.20 -0.33 8.58
CA GLN A 266 14.70 0.93 9.12
C GLN A 266 15.41 0.76 10.46
N LEU A 267 14.83 -0.01 11.39
CA LEU A 267 15.44 -0.26 12.70
C LEU A 267 16.69 -1.12 12.57
N ALA A 268 16.66 -2.16 11.74
CA ALA A 268 17.84 -2.98 11.45
C ALA A 268 18.98 -2.15 10.84
N TRP A 269 18.65 -1.21 9.94
CA TRP A 269 19.61 -0.27 9.38
C TRP A 269 20.23 0.64 10.45
N LEU A 270 19.42 1.18 11.36
CA LEU A 270 19.89 2.02 12.44
C LEU A 270 20.82 1.25 13.40
N VAL A 271 20.48 0.01 13.75
CA VAL A 271 21.36 -0.87 14.55
C VAL A 271 22.67 -1.12 13.79
N TRP A 272 22.58 -1.56 12.52
CA TRP A 272 23.73 -1.84 11.68
C TRP A 272 24.69 -0.64 11.55
N LEU A 273 24.15 0.56 11.40
CA LEU A 273 24.92 1.79 11.23
C LEU A 273 25.79 2.08 12.46
N HIS A 274 25.32 1.73 13.66
CA HIS A 274 26.01 2.01 14.94
C HIS A 274 26.81 0.81 15.46
N THR A 275 26.67 -0.35 14.85
CA THR A 275 27.47 -1.53 15.18
C THR A 275 28.86 -1.39 14.56
N ASP A 276 29.91 -1.59 15.34
CA ASP A 276 31.28 -1.74 14.82
C ASP A 276 31.45 -3.16 14.26
N ASP A 277 31.63 -4.16 15.12
CA ASP A 277 31.78 -5.58 14.72
C ASP A 277 30.53 -6.40 15.07
N THR A 278 30.08 -6.33 16.31
CA THR A 278 28.95 -7.11 16.84
C THR A 278 27.93 -6.21 17.51
N ALA A 279 26.67 -6.29 17.07
CA ALA A 279 25.58 -5.49 17.62
C ALA A 279 25.28 -5.84 19.08
N THR A 280 25.00 -4.82 19.87
CA THR A 280 24.72 -4.90 21.30
C THR A 280 23.29 -4.41 21.62
N GLU A 281 22.81 -4.72 22.82
CA GLU A 281 21.53 -4.18 23.32
C GLU A 281 21.53 -2.65 23.38
N THR A 282 22.69 -2.04 23.69
CA THR A 282 22.85 -0.58 23.68
C THR A 282 22.65 0.00 22.29
N ASP A 283 23.16 -0.65 21.24
CA ASP A 283 22.97 -0.22 19.86
C ASP A 283 21.48 -0.27 19.48
N LEU A 284 20.77 -1.33 19.91
CA LEU A 284 19.33 -1.45 19.70
C LEU A 284 18.55 -0.33 20.40
N GLN A 285 18.83 -0.05 21.67
CA GLN A 285 18.12 1.00 22.41
C GLN A 285 18.37 2.38 21.79
N ASN A 286 19.61 2.70 21.44
CA ASN A 286 19.97 3.93 20.72
C ASN A 286 19.26 4.03 19.36
N ALA A 287 19.17 2.91 18.62
CA ALA A 287 18.47 2.85 17.34
C ALA A 287 16.95 3.07 17.50
N ILE A 288 16.33 2.51 18.54
CA ILE A 288 14.91 2.74 18.85
C ILE A 288 14.65 4.22 19.13
N ASP A 289 15.48 4.87 19.97
CA ASP A 289 15.30 6.29 20.28
C ASP A 289 15.42 7.15 19.02
N ARG A 290 16.38 6.87 18.14
CA ARG A 290 16.53 7.56 16.85
C ARG A 290 15.34 7.31 15.90
N LEU A 291 14.80 6.10 15.90
CA LEU A 291 13.59 5.80 15.12
C LEU A 291 12.40 6.62 15.61
N LEU A 292 12.24 6.73 16.94
CA LEU A 292 11.19 7.55 17.54
C LEU A 292 11.37 9.03 17.20
N ASP A 293 12.59 9.55 17.32
CA ASP A 293 12.91 10.95 17.00
C ASP A 293 12.65 11.26 15.51
N ALA A 294 13.00 10.34 14.62
CA ALA A 294 12.74 10.48 13.18
C ALA A 294 11.25 10.47 12.83
N CYS A 295 10.42 9.75 13.58
CA CYS A 295 8.98 9.65 13.36
C CYS A 295 8.17 10.72 14.11
N GLU A 296 8.76 11.38 15.13
CA GLU A 296 8.07 12.30 16.02
C GLU A 296 7.33 13.44 15.31
N PRO A 297 7.89 14.14 14.28
CA PRO A 297 7.17 15.22 13.59
C PRO A 297 5.87 14.73 12.96
N LEU A 298 5.88 13.51 12.36
CA LEU A 298 4.69 12.90 11.79
C LEU A 298 3.66 12.56 12.87
N PHE A 299 4.12 12.02 14.02
CA PHE A 299 3.22 11.61 15.09
C PHE A 299 2.60 12.82 15.81
N ILE A 300 3.34 13.91 15.96
CA ILE A 300 2.80 15.19 16.46
C ILE A 300 1.68 15.63 15.51
N GLN A 301 1.94 15.73 14.20
CA GLN A 301 0.93 16.13 13.21
C GLN A 301 -0.32 15.23 13.24
N GLN A 302 -0.15 13.92 13.46
CA GLN A 302 -1.28 12.99 13.55
C GLN A 302 -2.12 13.14 14.81
N THR A 303 -1.53 13.67 15.89
CA THR A 303 -2.15 13.70 17.22
C THR A 303 -2.51 15.09 17.71
N GLU A 304 -1.97 16.17 17.13
CA GLU A 304 -2.17 17.55 17.59
C GLU A 304 -3.65 17.99 17.60
N ASP A 305 -4.43 17.55 16.63
CA ASP A 305 -5.88 17.85 16.54
C ASP A 305 -6.77 16.83 17.28
N MET A 306 -6.17 15.92 18.07
CA MET A 306 -6.94 14.94 18.81
C MET A 306 -7.51 15.51 20.09
N SER A 307 -8.81 15.26 20.32
CA SER A 307 -9.43 15.60 21.59
C SER A 307 -8.89 14.76 22.74
N SER A 308 -9.00 15.26 23.97
CA SER A 308 -8.62 14.52 25.17
C SER A 308 -9.29 13.14 25.23
N TYR A 309 -10.54 13.01 24.78
CA TYR A 309 -11.22 11.72 24.72
C TYR A 309 -10.58 10.74 23.73
N GLN A 310 -10.11 11.23 22.59
CA GLN A 310 -9.39 10.39 21.60
C GLN A 310 -8.05 9.94 22.16
N MET A 311 -7.28 10.85 22.77
CA MET A 311 -6.01 10.50 23.41
C MET A 311 -6.19 9.50 24.55
N ASN A 312 -7.19 9.69 25.41
CA ASN A 312 -7.53 8.77 26.48
C ASN A 312 -7.96 7.38 25.93
N PHE A 313 -8.63 7.35 24.79
CA PHE A 313 -9.03 6.09 24.16
C PHE A 313 -7.81 5.34 23.61
N LEU A 314 -6.86 6.05 22.98
CA LEU A 314 -5.58 5.48 22.56
C LEU A 314 -4.76 4.99 23.76
N HIS A 315 -4.78 5.74 24.87
CA HIS A 315 -4.12 5.34 26.10
C HIS A 315 -4.68 4.03 26.68
N ALA A 316 -6.01 3.86 26.65
CA ALA A 316 -6.64 2.62 27.04
C ALA A 316 -6.20 1.44 26.16
N ILE A 317 -6.16 1.63 24.83
CA ILE A 317 -5.70 0.60 23.90
C ILE A 317 -4.23 0.26 24.13
N ALA A 318 -3.37 1.25 24.25
CA ALA A 318 -1.94 1.08 24.51
C ALA A 318 -1.64 0.29 25.78
N ASN A 319 -2.53 0.43 26.80
CA ASN A 319 -2.45 -0.31 28.06
C ASN A 319 -3.23 -1.64 28.05
N GLY A 320 -3.49 -2.21 26.86
CA GLY A 320 -4.03 -3.56 26.70
C GLY A 320 -5.54 -3.66 26.80
N VAL A 321 -6.28 -2.55 26.87
CA VAL A 321 -7.75 -2.58 26.77
C VAL A 321 -8.13 -2.68 25.30
N ASN A 322 -8.28 -3.89 24.79
CA ASN A 322 -8.56 -4.14 23.37
C ASN A 322 -10.04 -4.37 23.08
N THR A 323 -10.84 -4.65 24.12
CA THR A 323 -12.29 -4.92 24.07
C THR A 323 -12.98 -4.32 25.29
N GLY A 324 -14.30 -4.37 25.33
CA GLY A 324 -15.08 -4.00 26.54
C GLY A 324 -15.01 -2.52 26.95
N PHE A 325 -14.74 -1.61 26.03
CA PHE A 325 -14.57 -0.17 26.29
C PHE A 325 -15.80 0.51 26.92
N THR A 326 -16.98 -0.09 26.87
CA THR A 326 -18.22 0.44 27.48
C THR A 326 -18.41 0.01 28.93
N GLN A 327 -17.52 -0.81 29.49
CA GLN A 327 -17.55 -1.21 30.89
C GLN A 327 -17.30 0.01 31.80
N SER A 328 -18.09 0.17 32.86
CA SER A 328 -18.03 1.32 33.76
C SER A 328 -16.64 1.53 34.37
N ALA A 329 -15.93 0.45 34.71
CA ALA A 329 -14.56 0.52 35.21
C ALA A 329 -13.58 1.12 34.19
N VAL A 330 -13.68 0.72 32.89
CA VAL A 330 -12.83 1.23 31.81
C VAL A 330 -13.16 2.70 31.50
N LEU A 331 -14.45 3.03 31.38
CA LEU A 331 -14.92 4.39 31.14
C LEU A 331 -14.39 5.36 32.22
N LYS A 332 -14.46 4.94 33.50
CA LYS A 332 -14.01 5.75 34.61
C LYS A 332 -12.47 5.84 34.69
N LYS A 333 -11.78 4.69 34.55
CA LYS A 333 -10.29 4.63 34.64
C LYS A 333 -9.63 5.51 33.59
N TYR A 334 -10.11 5.47 32.34
CA TYR A 334 -9.51 6.21 31.23
C TYR A 334 -10.30 7.48 30.84
N GLN A 335 -11.27 7.91 31.64
CA GLN A 335 -12.06 9.13 31.41
C GLN A 335 -12.66 9.22 29.99
N LEU A 336 -13.25 8.11 29.52
CA LEU A 336 -13.76 7.99 28.14
C LEU A 336 -15.15 8.62 27.93
N GLY A 337 -15.74 9.15 28.97
CA GLY A 337 -17.09 9.72 28.95
C GLY A 337 -18.17 8.62 28.99
N THR A 338 -19.14 8.67 28.08
CA THR A 338 -20.28 7.76 28.03
C THR A 338 -20.07 6.61 27.04
N ALA A 339 -20.83 5.52 27.18
CA ALA A 339 -20.84 4.43 26.22
C ALA A 339 -21.15 4.89 24.77
N ALA A 340 -22.02 5.88 24.60
CA ALA A 340 -22.32 6.48 23.28
C ALA A 340 -21.10 7.15 22.66
N ASN A 341 -20.23 7.78 23.45
CA ASN A 341 -19.00 8.40 22.99
C ASN A 341 -18.02 7.37 22.38
N ILE A 342 -17.97 6.14 22.92
CA ILE A 342 -17.10 5.07 22.44
C ILE A 342 -17.34 4.77 20.95
N THR A 343 -18.58 4.71 20.51
CA THR A 343 -18.91 4.45 19.09
C THR A 343 -18.35 5.55 18.19
N ARG A 344 -18.47 6.82 18.62
CA ARG A 344 -17.94 7.97 17.87
C ARG A 344 -16.42 7.97 17.84
N LEU A 345 -15.77 7.69 18.98
CA LEU A 345 -14.30 7.60 19.07
C LEU A 345 -13.77 6.50 18.14
N LYS A 346 -14.35 5.30 18.19
CA LYS A 346 -13.99 4.20 17.29
C LYS A 346 -14.10 4.59 15.83
N LYS A 347 -15.24 5.14 15.42
CA LYS A 347 -15.47 5.57 14.05
C LYS A 347 -14.42 6.59 13.61
N SER A 348 -14.26 7.68 14.34
CA SER A 348 -13.34 8.76 14.02
C SER A 348 -11.88 8.29 13.92
N LEU A 349 -11.40 7.48 14.88
CA LEU A 349 -10.01 7.00 14.87
C LEU A 349 -9.77 5.92 13.80
N THR A 350 -10.80 5.13 13.45
CA THR A 350 -10.70 4.18 12.33
C THR A 350 -10.66 4.91 10.98
N GLU A 351 -11.48 5.94 10.79
CA GLU A 351 -11.48 6.76 9.57
C GLU A 351 -10.15 7.50 9.36
N LYS A 352 -9.45 7.83 10.46
CA LYS A 352 -8.09 8.40 10.43
C LYS A 352 -6.98 7.35 10.32
N ASP A 353 -7.29 6.06 10.21
CA ASP A 353 -6.34 4.93 10.22
C ASP A 353 -5.43 4.86 11.47
N ILE A 354 -5.80 5.50 12.56
CA ILE A 354 -5.04 5.49 13.84
C ILE A 354 -5.25 4.17 14.58
N ILE A 355 -6.46 3.62 14.51
CA ILE A 355 -6.77 2.31 15.08
C ILE A 355 -7.29 1.36 14.01
N THR A 356 -7.09 0.07 14.24
CA THR A 356 -7.57 -0.99 13.35
C THR A 356 -8.22 -2.11 14.16
N THR A 357 -9.09 -2.88 13.50
CA THR A 357 -9.65 -4.11 14.05
C THR A 357 -8.74 -5.28 13.68
N VAL A 358 -8.16 -5.95 14.68
CA VAL A 358 -7.24 -7.09 14.51
C VAL A 358 -7.95 -8.45 14.66
N ALA A 359 -9.05 -8.47 15.40
CA ALA A 359 -9.95 -9.62 15.54
C ALA A 359 -11.38 -9.12 15.82
N PRO A 360 -12.43 -9.93 15.76
CA PRO A 360 -13.78 -9.49 16.04
C PRO A 360 -13.88 -8.73 17.37
N LYS A 361 -14.28 -7.45 17.29
CA LYS A 361 -14.38 -6.50 18.41
C LYS A 361 -13.07 -6.14 19.11
N THR A 362 -11.90 -6.59 18.60
CA THR A 362 -10.59 -6.31 19.18
C THR A 362 -9.90 -5.20 18.41
N LEU A 363 -9.58 -4.11 19.11
CA LEU A 363 -8.91 -2.94 18.53
C LEU A 363 -7.43 -2.91 18.90
N ALA A 364 -6.63 -2.35 18.00
CA ALA A 364 -5.22 -2.02 18.22
C ALA A 364 -4.90 -0.66 17.59
N ILE A 365 -3.84 -0.01 18.07
CA ILE A 365 -3.23 1.12 17.37
C ILE A 365 -2.59 0.58 16.09
N SER A 366 -2.86 1.23 14.97
CA SER A 366 -2.46 0.74 13.64
C SER A 366 -0.96 0.74 13.42
N ASP A 367 -0.25 1.69 14.02
CA ASP A 367 1.19 1.88 13.88
C ASP A 367 1.89 1.54 15.21
N PRO A 368 2.76 0.50 15.25
CA PRO A 368 3.43 0.08 16.49
C PRO A 368 4.43 1.13 17.00
N ILE A 369 5.03 1.92 16.11
CA ILE A 369 5.99 2.96 16.53
C ILE A 369 5.25 4.19 17.07
N LEU A 370 4.08 4.54 16.53
CA LEU A 370 3.19 5.53 17.12
C LEU A 370 2.79 5.10 18.55
N GLN A 371 2.41 3.83 18.74
CA GLN A 371 2.06 3.31 20.06
C GLN A 371 3.23 3.44 21.04
N MET A 372 4.44 3.10 20.61
CA MET A 372 5.65 3.21 21.42
C MET A 372 5.97 4.67 21.74
N TRP A 373 5.89 5.56 20.76
CA TRP A 373 6.10 7.00 20.93
C TRP A 373 5.11 7.59 21.94
N LEU A 374 3.82 7.28 21.83
CA LEU A 374 2.79 7.69 22.78
C LEU A 374 3.15 7.24 24.20
N LYS A 375 3.54 5.98 24.38
CA LYS A 375 3.95 5.47 25.70
C LYS A 375 5.16 6.18 26.26
N ARG A 376 6.26 6.23 25.50
CA ARG A 376 7.55 6.73 26.01
C ARG A 376 7.63 8.25 26.09
N ARG A 377 7.08 8.98 25.13
CA ARG A 377 7.26 10.44 24.99
C ARG A 377 6.07 11.26 25.48
N VAL A 378 4.83 10.77 25.28
CA VAL A 378 3.61 11.50 25.66
C VAL A 378 3.16 11.14 27.08
N TRP A 379 3.00 9.86 27.36
CA TRP A 379 2.52 9.41 28.68
C TRP A 379 3.66 9.09 29.65
N ARG A 380 4.91 9.05 29.19
CA ARG A 380 6.11 8.76 29.99
C ARG A 380 6.02 7.47 30.80
N GLU A 381 5.40 6.44 30.19
CA GLU A 381 5.34 5.08 30.73
C GLU A 381 6.65 4.34 30.41
N GLN A 382 7.17 3.57 31.37
CA GLN A 382 8.36 2.74 31.17
C GLN A 382 8.05 1.44 30.46
#